data_abc0386d9663ef5031b2acca56f004f8
#
_entry.id   abc0386d9663ef5031b2acca56f004f8
#
_cell.length_a   1.000
_cell.length_b   1.000
_cell.length_c   1.000
_cell.angle_alpha   90.00
_cell.angle_beta   90.00
_cell.angle_gamma   90.00
#
_symmetry.space_group_name_H-M   'P 1'
#
loop_
_entity.id
_entity.type
_entity.pdbx_description
1 polymer ?
#
loop_
_entity_poly.entity_id
_entity_poly.type
_entity_poly.pdbx_seq_one_letter_code
_entity_poly.pdbx_strand_id
1 'polypeptide(L)'
;MKSATITRIPQDKQTLGKWISYENGKVIFACDTIELPYFNNKPQISCIPKGVYDVVYRESKKYPRHYHILNVPNRDLILVHQANFVGSNNPKTHKPDLLGCIGVGNGYGDINGDGIVDLLRSTPTLNKLLEVMGKEPFKLTII
;
A
#
# COMPACT_ATOMS: atom_id res chain seq x y z
N MET A 1 15.73 7.81 13.48
CA MET A 1 15.09 8.09 12.19
C MET A 1 14.42 6.82 11.68
N LYS A 2 13.19 6.95 11.23
CA LYS A 2 12.42 5.82 10.69
C LYS A 2 12.44 5.83 9.17
N SER A 3 12.37 4.64 8.58
CA SER A 3 12.28 4.44 7.14
C SER A 3 11.50 3.16 6.86
N ALA A 4 11.15 2.92 5.60
CA ALA A 4 10.47 1.71 5.20
C ALA A 4 10.91 1.27 3.80
N THR A 5 10.76 -0.03 3.53
CA THR A 5 10.96 -0.59 2.20
C THR A 5 9.74 -1.41 1.80
N ILE A 6 9.43 -1.42 0.52
CA ILE A 6 8.53 -2.41 -0.08
C ILE A 6 9.33 -3.20 -1.09
N THR A 7 9.38 -4.52 -0.91
CA THR A 7 9.90 -5.44 -1.92
C THR A 7 8.71 -6.03 -2.65
N ARG A 8 8.59 -5.71 -3.93
CA ARG A 8 7.45 -6.13 -4.76
C ARG A 8 7.62 -7.55 -5.29
N ILE A 9 6.50 -8.25 -5.38
CA ILE A 9 6.37 -9.58 -5.97
C ILE A 9 5.28 -9.47 -7.05
N PRO A 10 5.64 -9.04 -8.27
CA PRO A 10 4.64 -8.82 -9.33
C PRO A 10 3.89 -10.09 -9.69
N GLN A 11 2.58 -9.95 -9.87
CA GLN A 11 1.68 -10.97 -10.35
C GLN A 11 0.98 -10.47 -11.61
N ASP A 12 0.24 -11.34 -12.28
CA ASP A 12 -0.43 -11.02 -13.53
C ASP A 12 -1.48 -9.90 -13.36
N LYS A 13 -2.27 -9.99 -12.30
CA LYS A 13 -3.42 -9.08 -12.08
C LYS A 13 -3.24 -8.12 -10.92
N GLN A 14 -2.11 -8.18 -10.24
CA GLN A 14 -1.84 -7.38 -9.04
C GLN A 14 -0.35 -7.40 -8.73
N THR A 15 0.08 -6.53 -7.85
CA THR A 15 1.44 -6.54 -7.29
C THR A 15 1.32 -6.82 -5.81
N LEU A 16 1.83 -7.95 -5.38
CA LEU A 16 1.99 -8.26 -3.95
C LEU A 16 3.32 -7.71 -3.47
N GLY A 17 3.52 -7.64 -2.16
CA GLY A 17 4.80 -7.16 -1.65
C GLY A 17 4.93 -7.32 -0.15
N LYS A 18 6.12 -6.99 0.33
CA LYS A 18 6.46 -6.99 1.76
C LYS A 18 6.89 -5.59 2.17
N TRP A 19 6.24 -5.05 3.17
CA TRP A 19 6.60 -3.79 3.81
C TRP A 19 7.43 -4.08 5.05
N ILE A 20 8.59 -3.45 5.17
CA ILE A 20 9.42 -3.54 6.37
C ILE A 20 9.70 -2.12 6.85
N SER A 21 9.38 -1.84 8.10
CA SER A 21 9.70 -0.58 8.77
C SER A 21 10.96 -0.72 9.62
N TYR A 22 11.78 0.33 9.58
CA TYR A 22 13.05 0.39 10.31
C TYR A 22 13.11 1.63 11.20
N GLU A 23 13.81 1.49 12.31
CA GLU A 23 14.24 2.64 13.12
C GLU A 23 15.72 2.47 13.42
N ASN A 24 16.53 3.43 12.97
CA ASN A 24 17.99 3.40 13.11
C ASN A 24 18.60 2.08 12.59
N GLY A 25 18.08 1.60 11.45
CA GLY A 25 18.56 0.39 10.80
C GLY A 25 18.02 -0.92 11.37
N LYS A 26 17.21 -0.87 12.42
CA LYS A 26 16.61 -2.07 13.01
C LYS A 26 15.17 -2.24 12.55
N VAL A 27 14.76 -3.47 12.26
CA VAL A 27 13.38 -3.79 11.90
C VAL A 27 12.48 -3.59 13.12
N ILE A 28 11.44 -2.76 12.96
CA ILE A 28 10.45 -2.50 14.00
C ILE A 28 9.04 -2.99 13.64
N PHE A 29 8.79 -3.29 12.37
CA PHE A 29 7.49 -3.76 11.91
C PHE A 29 7.60 -4.35 10.51
N ALA A 30 6.75 -5.33 10.19
CA ALA A 30 6.63 -5.89 8.85
C ALA A 30 5.17 -6.26 8.57
N CYS A 31 4.75 -6.09 7.32
CA CYS A 31 3.41 -6.48 6.89
C CYS A 31 3.43 -6.79 5.39
N ASP A 32 2.27 -7.16 4.87
CA ASP A 32 2.08 -7.43 3.46
C ASP A 32 1.47 -6.23 2.75
N THR A 33 1.73 -6.10 1.45
CA THR A 33 1.17 -5.02 0.63
C THR A 33 0.47 -5.57 -0.60
N ILE A 34 -0.43 -4.77 -1.13
CA ILE A 34 -1.08 -5.05 -2.40
C ILE A 34 -1.20 -3.74 -3.20
N GLU A 35 -0.96 -3.83 -4.50
CA GLU A 35 -1.04 -2.73 -5.44
C GLU A 35 -1.57 -3.23 -6.78
N LEU A 36 -1.99 -2.31 -7.64
CA LEU A 36 -2.28 -2.62 -9.04
C LEU A 36 -1.03 -3.15 -9.75
N PRO A 37 -1.18 -3.87 -10.88
CA PRO A 37 -0.04 -4.19 -11.74
C PRO A 37 0.62 -2.93 -12.28
N TYR A 38 1.88 -3.02 -12.70
CA TYR A 38 2.57 -1.88 -13.30
C TYR A 38 2.21 -1.73 -14.79
N PHE A 39 1.66 -0.58 -15.15
CA PHE A 39 1.33 -0.20 -16.53
C PHE A 39 1.90 1.19 -16.83
N ASN A 40 3.23 1.30 -16.87
CA ASN A 40 3.94 2.53 -17.22
C ASN A 40 3.48 3.75 -16.42
N ASN A 41 3.17 3.56 -15.14
CA ASN A 41 2.73 4.63 -14.24
C ASN A 41 1.44 5.36 -14.70
N LYS A 42 0.61 4.73 -15.51
CA LYS A 42 -0.63 5.36 -15.98
C LYS A 42 -1.60 5.57 -14.82
N PRO A 43 -2.16 6.79 -14.66
CA PRO A 43 -3.13 7.06 -13.59
C PRO A 43 -4.30 6.09 -13.60
N GLN A 44 -4.76 5.69 -12.42
CA GLN A 44 -5.92 4.85 -12.14
C GLN A 44 -5.80 3.37 -12.56
N ILE A 45 -4.79 2.99 -13.34
CA ILE A 45 -4.64 1.60 -13.78
C ILE A 45 -3.29 0.98 -13.44
N SER A 46 -2.32 1.78 -12.97
CA SER A 46 -0.97 1.31 -12.66
C SER A 46 -0.60 1.60 -11.22
N CYS A 47 0.18 0.70 -10.60
CA CYS A 47 0.92 1.06 -9.41
C CYS A 47 2.01 2.08 -9.77
N ILE A 48 2.58 2.76 -8.76
CA ILE A 48 3.60 3.77 -8.96
C ILE A 48 4.95 3.15 -9.29
N PRO A 49 5.89 3.91 -9.90
CA PRO A 49 7.22 3.37 -10.20
C PRO A 49 8.01 3.00 -8.95
N LYS A 50 8.96 2.09 -9.11
CA LYS A 50 10.00 1.85 -8.10
C LYS A 50 10.77 3.14 -7.85
N GLY A 51 11.31 3.30 -6.66
CA GLY A 51 12.08 4.49 -6.31
C GLY A 51 12.08 4.78 -4.82
N VAL A 52 12.62 5.94 -4.48
CA VAL A 52 12.65 6.44 -3.10
C VAL A 52 11.71 7.64 -3.00
N TYR A 53 10.78 7.60 -2.07
CA TYR A 53 9.75 8.60 -1.91
C TYR A 53 9.74 9.17 -0.49
N ASP A 54 9.43 10.46 -0.38
CA ASP A 54 9.08 11.07 0.89
C ASP A 54 7.63 10.73 1.22
N VAL A 55 7.38 10.37 2.48
CA VAL A 55 6.05 10.00 2.96
C VAL A 55 5.70 10.81 4.17
N VAL A 56 4.48 11.35 4.20
CA VAL A 56 3.98 12.17 5.30
C VAL A 56 2.66 11.61 5.82
N TYR A 57 2.40 11.85 7.11
CA TYR A 57 1.12 11.53 7.73
C TYR A 57 0.04 12.47 7.18
N ARG A 58 -1.16 11.92 6.94
CA ARG A 58 -2.28 12.71 6.42
C ARG A 58 -3.60 12.22 7.03
N GLU A 59 -4.53 13.15 7.18
CA GLU A 59 -5.90 12.85 7.60
C GLU A 59 -6.87 13.40 6.56
N SER A 60 -7.95 12.66 6.31
CA SER A 60 -9.01 13.15 5.45
C SER A 60 -10.35 12.56 5.88
N LYS A 61 -11.44 13.10 5.34
CA LYS A 61 -12.78 12.60 5.65
C LYS A 61 -12.97 11.17 5.17
N LYS A 62 -12.45 10.83 3.99
CA LYS A 62 -12.59 9.49 3.40
C LYS A 62 -11.70 8.47 4.12
N TYR A 63 -10.47 8.86 4.44
CA TYR A 63 -9.51 8.03 5.15
C TYR A 63 -9.03 8.80 6.37
N PRO A 64 -9.60 8.55 7.56
CA PRO A 64 -9.31 9.36 8.73
C PRO A 64 -7.82 9.49 9.06
N ARG A 65 -7.06 8.39 8.91
CA ARG A 65 -5.62 8.39 9.15
C ARG A 65 -4.92 7.51 8.15
N HIS A 66 -3.88 8.03 7.50
CA HIS A 66 -3.13 7.31 6.47
C HIS A 66 -1.81 8.01 6.19
N TYR A 67 -1.04 7.48 5.25
CA TYR A 67 0.18 8.12 4.77
C TYR A 67 0.00 8.59 3.33
N HIS A 68 0.68 9.69 3.00
CA HIS A 68 0.67 10.29 1.67
C HIS A 68 2.09 10.22 1.09
N ILE A 69 2.24 9.57 -0.06
CA ILE A 69 3.50 9.46 -0.78
C ILE A 69 3.62 10.66 -1.70
N LEU A 70 4.68 11.47 -1.50
CA LEU A 70 4.85 12.74 -2.19
C LEU A 70 5.65 12.60 -3.48
N ASN A 71 5.42 13.52 -4.39
CA ASN A 71 6.23 13.70 -5.61
C ASN A 71 6.34 12.46 -6.50
N VAL A 72 5.27 11.68 -6.59
CA VAL A 72 5.20 10.59 -7.56
C VAL A 72 5.00 11.21 -8.95
N PRO A 73 5.88 10.92 -9.94
CA PRO A 73 5.76 11.51 -11.27
C PRO A 73 4.38 11.30 -11.88
N ASN A 74 3.75 12.38 -12.35
CA ASN A 74 2.45 12.38 -13.03
C ASN A 74 1.29 11.78 -12.22
N ARG A 75 1.42 11.72 -10.90
CA ARG A 75 0.41 11.17 -10.03
C ARG A 75 0.13 12.09 -8.85
N ASP A 76 -1.13 12.14 -8.42
CA ASP A 76 -1.56 12.88 -7.24
C ASP A 76 -2.24 11.94 -6.26
N LEU A 77 -2.20 12.30 -4.98
CA LEU A 77 -2.90 11.59 -3.90
C LEU A 77 -2.63 10.09 -3.89
N ILE A 78 -1.36 9.72 -3.99
CA ILE A 78 -0.93 8.34 -3.78
C ILE A 78 -0.82 8.12 -2.27
N LEU A 79 -1.70 7.27 -1.74
CA LEU A 79 -1.86 7.07 -0.31
C LEU A 79 -1.50 5.64 0.08
N VAL A 80 -1.12 5.46 1.33
CA VAL A 80 -1.03 4.15 1.98
C VAL A 80 -2.26 4.05 2.87
N HIS A 81 -3.20 3.17 2.53
CA HIS A 81 -4.45 3.05 3.25
C HIS A 81 -4.96 1.61 3.28
N GLN A 82 -6.12 1.38 3.90
CA GLN A 82 -6.71 0.06 3.96
C GLN A 82 -7.27 -0.36 2.59
N ALA A 83 -7.08 -1.62 2.21
CA ALA A 83 -7.60 -2.21 0.98
C ALA A 83 -7.60 -3.73 1.07
N ASN A 84 -8.56 -4.37 0.42
CA ASN A 84 -8.62 -5.83 0.35
C ASN A 84 -8.59 -6.34 -1.09
N PHE A 85 -9.32 -5.69 -2.00
CA PHE A 85 -9.53 -6.17 -3.37
C PHE A 85 -8.74 -5.37 -4.38
N VAL A 86 -7.72 -5.98 -4.96
CA VAL A 86 -6.90 -5.39 -6.02
C VAL A 86 -6.58 -6.52 -7.02
N GLY A 87 -6.88 -6.29 -8.30
CA GLY A 87 -6.84 -7.38 -9.29
C GLY A 87 -8.13 -8.18 -9.33
N SER A 88 -8.95 -8.07 -8.29
CA SER A 88 -10.34 -8.51 -8.23
C SER A 88 -11.20 -7.34 -7.77
N ASN A 89 -12.52 -7.49 -7.80
CA ASN A 89 -13.42 -6.42 -7.44
C ASN A 89 -14.05 -6.65 -6.06
N ASN A 90 -14.16 -5.57 -5.29
CA ASN A 90 -14.89 -5.58 -4.05
C ASN A 90 -16.37 -5.90 -4.34
N PRO A 91 -16.97 -6.93 -3.70
CA PRO A 91 -18.35 -7.31 -3.96
C PRO A 91 -19.38 -6.21 -3.69
N LYS A 92 -19.06 -5.23 -2.84
CA LYS A 92 -19.96 -4.12 -2.52
C LYS A 92 -19.89 -2.97 -3.51
N THR A 93 -18.73 -2.68 -4.06
CA THR A 93 -18.50 -1.53 -4.96
C THR A 93 -18.38 -1.92 -6.42
N HIS A 94 -18.14 -3.20 -6.72
CA HIS A 94 -17.88 -3.75 -8.05
C HIS A 94 -16.62 -3.14 -8.70
N LYS A 95 -15.68 -2.64 -7.87
CA LYS A 95 -14.42 -2.01 -8.30
C LYS A 95 -13.28 -2.53 -7.44
N PRO A 96 -12.02 -2.43 -7.92
CA PRO A 96 -10.88 -2.62 -7.03
C PRO A 96 -10.86 -1.52 -5.96
N ASP A 97 -10.26 -1.83 -4.82
CA ASP A 97 -10.18 -0.87 -3.70
C ASP A 97 -9.11 0.22 -3.92
N LEU A 98 -8.23 0.04 -4.90
CA LEU A 98 -7.12 0.96 -5.17
C LEU A 98 -7.10 1.38 -6.64
N LEU A 99 -6.70 2.63 -6.88
CA LEU A 99 -6.45 3.18 -8.21
C LEU A 99 -5.00 3.70 -8.33
N GLY A 100 -4.06 3.00 -7.68
CA GLY A 100 -2.64 3.34 -7.66
C GLY A 100 -2.06 3.49 -6.26
N CYS A 101 -2.90 3.60 -5.24
CA CYS A 101 -2.46 3.63 -3.83
C CYS A 101 -1.93 2.26 -3.39
N ILE A 102 -1.35 2.24 -2.19
CA ILE A 102 -0.76 1.03 -1.61
C ILE A 102 -1.66 0.56 -0.46
N GLY A 103 -2.10 -0.69 -0.53
CA GLY A 103 -2.81 -1.34 0.57
C GLY A 103 -1.84 -2.10 1.46
N VAL A 104 -2.05 -2.04 2.77
CA VAL A 104 -1.29 -2.81 3.76
C VAL A 104 -2.21 -3.77 4.49
N GLY A 105 -1.68 -4.95 4.85
CA GLY A 105 -2.43 -5.99 5.52
C GLY A 105 -1.53 -7.07 6.07
N ASN A 106 -2.11 -8.15 6.54
CA ASN A 106 -1.37 -9.28 7.08
C ASN A 106 -1.98 -10.57 6.56
N GLY A 107 -1.33 -11.16 5.58
CA GLY A 107 -1.76 -12.38 4.92
C GLY A 107 -2.57 -12.12 3.65
N TYR A 108 -2.64 -13.14 2.82
CA TYR A 108 -3.41 -13.15 1.58
C TYR A 108 -4.39 -14.30 1.59
N GLY A 109 -5.54 -14.12 0.97
CA GLY A 109 -6.54 -15.16 0.81
C GLY A 109 -7.56 -14.76 -0.23
N ASP A 110 -8.35 -15.72 -0.69
CA ASP A 110 -9.38 -15.45 -1.69
C ASP A 110 -10.72 -15.21 -0.97
N ILE A 111 -11.04 -13.94 -0.71
CA ILE A 111 -12.22 -13.55 0.08
C ILE A 111 -13.52 -13.80 -0.69
N ASN A 112 -13.52 -13.51 -2.00
CA ASN A 112 -14.75 -13.59 -2.84
C ASN A 112 -14.83 -14.82 -3.73
N GLY A 113 -13.85 -15.73 -3.66
CA GLY A 113 -13.89 -17.01 -4.38
C GLY A 113 -13.61 -16.92 -5.87
N ASP A 114 -12.96 -15.85 -6.35
CA ASP A 114 -12.69 -15.65 -7.78
C ASP A 114 -11.36 -16.24 -8.25
N GLY A 115 -10.59 -16.87 -7.36
CA GLY A 115 -9.28 -17.43 -7.68
C GLY A 115 -8.14 -16.43 -7.65
N ILE A 116 -8.40 -15.16 -7.33
CA ILE A 116 -7.39 -14.10 -7.21
C ILE A 116 -7.24 -13.77 -5.74
N VAL A 117 -6.00 -13.74 -5.25
CA VAL A 117 -5.78 -13.46 -3.82
C VAL A 117 -6.13 -12.01 -3.48
N ASP A 118 -6.64 -11.84 -2.28
CA ASP A 118 -7.01 -10.57 -1.68
C ASP A 118 -6.14 -10.35 -0.44
N LEU A 119 -6.04 -9.10 -0.02
CA LEU A 119 -5.27 -8.75 1.17
C LEU A 119 -6.15 -8.88 2.41
N LEU A 120 -5.63 -9.53 3.44
CA LEU A 120 -6.35 -9.79 4.68
C LEU A 120 -5.93 -8.83 5.79
N ARG A 121 -6.80 -8.63 6.77
CA ARG A 121 -6.55 -7.85 8.00
C ARG A 121 -5.99 -6.46 7.72
N SER A 122 -6.53 -5.80 6.70
CA SER A 122 -5.97 -4.52 6.24
C SER A 122 -6.15 -3.41 7.27
N THR A 123 -7.35 -3.22 7.80
CA THR A 123 -7.62 -2.16 8.79
C THR A 123 -6.78 -2.29 10.06
N PRO A 124 -6.74 -3.44 10.75
CA PRO A 124 -5.89 -3.55 11.94
C PRO A 124 -4.40 -3.42 11.62
N THR A 125 -3.95 -3.84 10.44
CA THR A 125 -2.55 -3.70 10.02
C THR A 125 -2.22 -2.22 9.78
N LEU A 126 -3.09 -1.47 9.11
CA LEU A 126 -2.89 -0.04 8.92
C LEU A 126 -2.84 0.69 10.27
N ASN A 127 -3.72 0.34 11.20
CA ASN A 127 -3.72 0.93 12.54
C ASN A 127 -2.39 0.66 13.26
N LYS A 128 -1.85 -0.55 13.14
CA LYS A 128 -0.56 -0.90 13.74
C LYS A 128 0.59 -0.16 13.06
N LEU A 129 0.56 -0.03 11.74
CA LEU A 129 1.56 0.73 11.00
C LEU A 129 1.57 2.20 11.44
N LEU A 130 0.40 2.80 11.58
CA LEU A 130 0.27 4.18 12.06
C LEU A 130 0.81 4.35 13.48
N GLU A 131 0.57 3.39 14.35
CA GLU A 131 1.11 3.38 15.71
C GLU A 131 2.64 3.31 15.71
N VAL A 132 3.21 2.41 14.89
CA VAL A 132 4.66 2.18 14.82
C VAL A 132 5.40 3.35 14.17
N MET A 133 4.90 3.85 13.02
CA MET A 133 5.57 4.93 12.27
C MET A 133 5.24 6.31 12.80
N GLY A 134 4.09 6.50 13.41
CA GLY A 134 3.69 7.79 13.97
C GLY A 134 3.41 8.84 12.91
N LYS A 135 3.58 10.12 13.28
CA LYS A 135 3.25 11.27 12.42
C LYS A 135 4.46 11.95 11.80
N GLU A 136 5.68 11.50 12.10
CA GLU A 136 6.88 12.08 11.52
C GLU A 136 7.09 11.60 10.08
N PRO A 137 7.59 12.48 9.19
CA PRO A 137 7.92 12.06 7.82
C PRO A 137 8.99 10.98 7.79
N PHE A 138 8.92 10.12 6.79
CA PHE A 138 9.93 9.08 6.59
C PHE A 138 10.17 8.82 5.10
N LYS A 139 11.23 8.10 4.78
CA LYS A 139 11.54 7.65 3.42
C LYS A 139 10.98 6.24 3.20
N LEU A 140 10.38 6.05 2.03
CA LEU A 140 9.91 4.74 1.56
C LEU A 140 10.67 4.39 0.29
N THR A 141 11.35 3.25 0.30
CA THR A 141 12.02 2.71 -0.89
C THR A 141 11.22 1.56 -1.44
N ILE A 142 10.85 1.64 -2.71
CA ILE A 142 10.11 0.57 -3.41
C ILE A 142 11.05 -0.11 -4.40
N ILE A 143 11.24 -1.40 -4.21
CA ILE A 143 12.16 -2.22 -4.99
C ILE A 143 11.42 -3.24 -5.84
#